data_cad15b7a216710d5a09fbb9612eb5361
#
_entry.id   cad15b7a216710d5a09fbb9612eb5361
#
_cell.length_a   1.000
_cell.length_b   1.000
_cell.length_c   1.000
_cell.angle_alpha   90.00
_cell.angle_beta   90.00
_cell.angle_gamma   90.00
#
_symmetry.space_group_name_H-M   'P 1'
#
loop_
_entity.id
_entity.type
_entity.pdbx_description
1 polymer ?
#
loop_
_entity_poly.entity_id
_entity_poly.type
_entity_poly.pdbx_seq_one_letter_code
_entity_poly.pdbx_strand_id
1 'polypeptide(L)'
;KNKIFYGYWQNYNYFKNSFEEIRQKLIFKKEIFINEFNEIKSYSDIVGVHCRGGDYKKKENKRLFYQIEKNYYKENIGKLLKILKKPIFIFFTDDYSYIKNLTSNLNIPHFFVKDLNNDRFDDFQLLSQCDHYIIPNSTFSLWAAYLSRQKNKIVLTPKQWFKKNKYNFEFYHKGWFTTI
;
A
#
# COMPACT_ATOMS: atom_id res chain seq x y z
N LYS A 1 15.91 -9.03 -34.01
CA LYS A 1 15.93 -10.23 -33.11
C LYS A 1 14.93 -10.00 -31.97
N ASN A 2 13.94 -10.87 -31.80
CA ASN A 2 13.02 -10.82 -30.69
C ASN A 2 13.75 -11.13 -29.38
N LYS A 3 13.49 -10.31 -28.34
CA LYS A 3 14.06 -10.51 -27.00
C LYS A 3 12.95 -10.92 -26.05
N ILE A 4 13.20 -11.93 -25.23
CA ILE A 4 12.31 -12.33 -24.13
C ILE A 4 12.94 -11.82 -22.84
N PHE A 5 12.16 -11.09 -22.06
CA PHE A 5 12.57 -10.61 -20.76
C PHE A 5 11.87 -11.44 -19.68
N TYR A 6 12.64 -11.99 -18.75
CA TYR A 6 12.13 -12.80 -17.64
C TYR A 6 12.47 -12.14 -16.31
N GLY A 7 11.44 -11.93 -15.45
CA GLY A 7 11.64 -11.32 -14.12
C GLY A 7 10.38 -10.64 -13.57
N TYR A 8 10.48 -10.10 -12.36
CA TYR A 8 9.38 -9.42 -11.67
C TYR A 8 9.32 -7.91 -11.94
N TRP A 9 10.33 -7.34 -12.56
CA TRP A 9 10.41 -5.93 -12.99
C TRP A 9 10.08 -4.91 -11.89
N GLN A 10 10.47 -5.19 -10.65
CA GLN A 10 10.09 -4.43 -9.46
C GLN A 10 10.96 -3.19 -9.19
N ASN A 11 12.09 -3.04 -9.88
CA ASN A 11 12.98 -1.90 -9.68
C ASN A 11 12.43 -0.66 -10.40
N TYR A 12 12.24 0.44 -9.67
CA TYR A 12 11.76 1.71 -10.20
C TYR A 12 12.55 2.21 -11.40
N ASN A 13 13.86 1.98 -11.44
CA ASN A 13 14.71 2.40 -12.53
C ASN A 13 14.35 1.79 -13.89
N TYR A 14 13.63 0.67 -13.93
CA TYR A 14 13.20 0.05 -15.20
C TYR A 14 12.12 0.85 -15.91
N PHE A 15 11.32 1.62 -15.20
CA PHE A 15 10.15 2.29 -15.76
C PHE A 15 10.04 3.79 -15.42
N LYS A 16 10.98 4.35 -14.63
CA LYS A 16 10.91 5.74 -14.17
C LYS A 16 10.75 6.77 -15.32
N ASN A 17 11.37 6.53 -16.47
CA ASN A 17 11.30 7.44 -17.61
C ASN A 17 9.98 7.32 -18.39
N SER A 18 9.28 6.20 -18.27
CA SER A 18 7.98 5.93 -18.92
C SER A 18 6.83 5.90 -17.93
N PHE A 19 7.07 6.33 -16.69
CA PHE A 19 6.12 6.16 -15.59
C PHE A 19 4.77 6.85 -15.87
N GLU A 20 4.80 8.08 -16.36
CA GLU A 20 3.58 8.82 -16.68
C GLU A 20 2.79 8.17 -17.84
N GLU A 21 3.48 7.65 -18.83
CA GLU A 21 2.85 6.90 -19.93
C GLU A 21 2.19 5.62 -19.43
N ILE A 22 2.86 4.87 -18.55
CA ILE A 22 2.31 3.68 -17.91
C ILE A 22 1.05 4.04 -17.12
N ARG A 23 1.09 5.10 -16.31
CA ARG A 23 -0.03 5.56 -15.51
C ARG A 23 -1.24 5.96 -16.34
N GLN A 24 -1.03 6.59 -17.49
CA GLN A 24 -2.09 6.96 -18.41
C GLN A 24 -2.75 5.76 -19.10
N LYS A 25 -1.98 4.70 -19.37
CA LYS A 25 -2.46 3.48 -20.03
C LYS A 25 -3.13 2.48 -19.08
N LEU A 26 -2.87 2.58 -17.78
CA LEU A 26 -3.51 1.74 -16.77
C LEU A 26 -4.88 2.31 -16.41
N ILE A 27 -5.91 1.83 -17.10
CA ILE A 27 -7.31 2.25 -16.93
C ILE A 27 -8.09 1.10 -16.32
N PHE A 28 -8.83 1.39 -15.26
CA PHE A 28 -9.76 0.42 -14.66
C PHE A 28 -11.00 0.26 -15.55
N LYS A 29 -11.43 -0.98 -15.77
CA LYS A 29 -12.64 -1.28 -16.58
C LYS A 29 -13.94 -0.89 -15.89
N LYS A 30 -13.97 -0.99 -14.57
CA LYS A 30 -15.07 -0.59 -13.69
C LYS A 30 -14.56 0.54 -12.82
N GLU A 31 -15.31 1.61 -12.70
CA GLU A 31 -14.96 2.72 -11.82
C GLU A 31 -15.68 2.55 -10.49
N ILE A 32 -14.89 2.53 -9.41
CA ILE A 32 -15.34 2.53 -8.03
C ILE A 32 -14.66 3.71 -7.36
N PHE A 33 -15.42 4.55 -6.67
CA PHE A 33 -14.89 5.76 -6.05
C PHE A 33 -14.93 5.67 -4.54
N ILE A 34 -13.77 5.81 -3.92
CA ILE A 34 -13.63 5.76 -2.45
C ILE A 34 -14.44 6.86 -1.76
N ASN A 35 -14.59 8.00 -2.39
CA ASN A 35 -15.35 9.14 -1.86
C ASN A 35 -16.88 8.95 -1.86
N GLU A 36 -17.39 7.89 -2.50
CA GLU A 36 -18.82 7.55 -2.48
C GLU A 36 -19.25 6.90 -1.16
N PHE A 37 -18.28 6.37 -0.38
CA PHE A 37 -18.59 5.77 0.92
C PHE A 37 -18.88 6.85 1.96
N ASN A 38 -20.07 6.76 2.58
CA ASN A 38 -20.53 7.76 3.54
C ASN A 38 -19.61 7.90 4.75
N GLU A 39 -18.99 6.81 5.17
CA GLU A 39 -18.04 6.73 6.29
C GLU A 39 -16.79 7.58 6.07
N ILE A 40 -16.47 7.87 4.83
CA ILE A 40 -15.24 8.56 4.42
C ILE A 40 -15.46 10.05 4.18
N LYS A 41 -16.65 10.45 3.72
CA LYS A 41 -16.96 11.83 3.28
C LYS A 41 -16.65 12.93 4.29
N SER A 42 -16.65 12.61 5.58
CA SER A 42 -16.40 13.58 6.65
C SER A 42 -14.92 13.82 6.96
N TYR A 43 -14.01 13.09 6.32
CA TYR A 43 -12.57 13.13 6.56
C TYR A 43 -11.83 13.84 5.43
N SER A 44 -10.72 14.52 5.79
CA SER A 44 -9.90 15.29 4.83
C SER A 44 -8.72 14.51 4.29
N ASP A 45 -8.31 13.45 5.01
CA ASP A 45 -7.08 12.71 4.70
C ASP A 45 -7.38 11.21 4.73
N ILE A 46 -7.46 10.58 3.58
CA ILE A 46 -7.72 9.14 3.44
C ILE A 46 -6.39 8.39 3.43
N VAL A 47 -6.15 7.60 4.47
CA VAL A 47 -4.92 6.80 4.61
C VAL A 47 -5.19 5.36 4.27
N GLY A 48 -4.65 4.88 3.15
CA GLY A 48 -4.68 3.47 2.79
C GLY A 48 -3.63 2.66 3.57
N VAL A 49 -4.07 1.71 4.38
CA VAL A 49 -3.20 0.82 5.15
C VAL A 49 -3.30 -0.58 4.57
N HIS A 50 -2.27 -1.03 3.86
CA HIS A 50 -2.23 -2.39 3.36
C HIS A 50 -1.49 -3.29 4.33
N CYS A 51 -2.14 -4.35 4.76
CA CYS A 51 -1.56 -5.36 5.65
C CYS A 51 -1.55 -6.72 4.97
N ARG A 52 -0.35 -7.23 4.70
CA ARG A 52 -0.13 -8.53 4.08
C ARG A 52 0.08 -9.59 5.14
N GLY A 53 -0.73 -10.65 5.15
CA GLY A 53 -0.64 -11.73 6.13
C GLY A 53 -0.57 -13.12 5.52
N GLY A 54 -1.43 -13.41 4.56
CA GLY A 54 -1.71 -14.73 4.00
C GLY A 54 -0.49 -15.55 3.61
N ASP A 55 0.00 -15.39 2.39
CA ASP A 55 1.14 -16.16 1.87
C ASP A 55 2.50 -15.79 2.51
N TYR A 56 2.63 -14.60 3.10
CA TYR A 56 3.85 -14.21 3.83
C TYR A 56 4.10 -15.03 5.09
N LYS A 57 3.07 -15.69 5.64
CA LYS A 57 3.19 -16.63 6.76
C LYS A 57 3.74 -17.99 6.36
N LYS A 58 3.79 -18.33 5.06
CA LYS A 58 4.36 -19.58 4.57
C LYS A 58 5.87 -19.65 4.82
N LYS A 59 6.39 -20.83 5.16
CA LYS A 59 7.78 -21.06 5.56
C LYS A 59 8.81 -20.57 4.53
N GLU A 60 8.51 -20.71 3.25
CA GLU A 60 9.36 -20.28 2.12
C GLU A 60 9.46 -18.75 2.07
N ASN A 61 8.32 -18.07 2.17
CA ASN A 61 8.25 -16.61 2.14
C ASN A 61 8.87 -15.98 3.38
N LYS A 62 8.72 -16.60 4.55
CA LYS A 62 9.40 -16.16 5.78
C LYS A 62 10.93 -16.21 5.69
N ARG A 63 11.50 -17.04 4.83
CA ARG A 63 12.94 -17.11 4.60
C ARG A 63 13.45 -16.00 3.69
N LEU A 64 12.62 -15.53 2.77
CA LEU A 64 12.98 -14.59 1.72
C LEU A 64 12.65 -13.15 2.12
N PHE A 65 11.41 -12.89 2.53
CA PHE A 65 10.90 -11.55 2.79
C PHE A 65 11.11 -11.11 4.23
N TYR A 66 11.39 -9.81 4.41
CA TYR A 66 11.36 -9.18 5.71
C TYR A 66 9.93 -9.26 6.27
N GLN A 67 9.80 -9.72 7.52
CA GLN A 67 8.48 -9.87 8.15
C GLN A 67 8.08 -8.56 8.79
N ILE A 68 6.93 -8.03 8.37
CA ILE A 68 6.36 -6.80 8.92
C ILE A 68 5.56 -7.15 10.17
N GLU A 69 5.97 -6.57 11.29
CA GLU A 69 5.33 -6.78 12.59
C GLU A 69 4.24 -5.73 12.86
N LYS A 70 3.40 -5.98 13.87
CA LYS A 70 2.33 -5.05 14.27
C LYS A 70 2.85 -3.67 14.65
N ASN A 71 4.02 -3.60 15.26
CA ASN A 71 4.62 -2.33 15.69
C ASN A 71 4.90 -1.40 14.52
N TYR A 72 5.29 -1.92 13.35
CA TYR A 72 5.44 -1.13 12.14
C TYR A 72 4.18 -0.33 11.81
N TYR A 73 3.01 -0.98 11.82
CA TYR A 73 1.73 -0.30 11.53
C TYR A 73 1.36 0.71 12.61
N LYS A 74 1.48 0.33 13.89
CA LYS A 74 1.15 1.21 15.02
C LYS A 74 2.00 2.48 15.03
N GLU A 75 3.31 2.35 14.85
CA GLU A 75 4.23 3.48 14.79
C GLU A 75 3.91 4.42 13.62
N ASN A 76 3.63 3.86 12.44
CA ASN A 76 3.34 4.63 11.25
C ASN A 76 1.97 5.31 11.30
N ILE A 77 0.96 4.66 11.86
CA ILE A 77 -0.32 5.29 12.21
C ILE A 77 -0.08 6.46 13.16
N GLY A 78 0.68 6.25 14.24
CA GLY A 78 1.00 7.30 15.20
C GLY A 78 1.75 8.50 14.59
N LYS A 79 2.60 8.28 13.58
CA LYS A 79 3.28 9.35 12.84
C LYS A 79 2.29 10.17 12.01
N LEU A 80 1.41 9.51 11.26
CA LEU A 80 0.41 10.20 10.43
C LEU A 80 -0.62 10.97 11.27
N LEU A 81 -1.03 10.45 12.42
CA LEU A 81 -1.91 11.16 13.35
C LEU A 81 -1.31 12.49 13.86
N LYS A 82 0.02 12.64 13.90
CA LYS A 82 0.68 13.87 14.32
C LYS A 82 0.74 14.95 13.24
N ILE A 83 0.60 14.58 11.97
CA ILE A 83 0.82 15.49 10.84
C ILE A 83 -0.43 15.72 10.00
N LEU A 84 -1.38 14.78 9.99
CA LEU A 84 -2.64 14.91 9.26
C LEU A 84 -3.72 15.52 10.14
N LYS A 85 -4.60 16.34 9.55
CA LYS A 85 -5.61 17.10 10.32
C LYS A 85 -6.79 16.25 10.75
N LYS A 86 -7.36 15.47 9.83
CA LYS A 86 -8.56 14.67 10.09
C LYS A 86 -8.50 13.35 9.32
N PRO A 87 -7.54 12.46 9.66
CA PRO A 87 -7.36 11.21 8.93
C PRO A 87 -8.41 10.16 9.25
N ILE A 88 -8.76 9.37 8.23
CA ILE A 88 -9.39 8.05 8.38
C ILE A 88 -8.45 6.98 7.80
N PHE A 89 -8.31 5.86 8.51
CA PHE A 89 -7.45 4.75 8.11
C PHE A 89 -8.28 3.64 7.48
N ILE A 90 -8.06 3.39 6.19
CA ILE A 90 -8.76 2.35 5.44
C ILE A 90 -7.84 1.14 5.31
N PHE A 91 -8.27 0.02 5.87
CA PHE A 91 -7.48 -1.20 5.92
C PHE A 91 -7.81 -2.15 4.78
N PHE A 92 -6.79 -2.49 4.01
CA PHE A 92 -6.78 -3.48 2.93
C PHE A 92 -5.97 -4.69 3.39
N THR A 93 -6.55 -5.88 3.39
CA THR A 93 -5.87 -7.07 3.91
C THR A 93 -6.36 -8.37 3.32
N ASP A 94 -5.47 -9.34 3.25
CA ASP A 94 -5.76 -10.76 3.01
C ASP A 94 -5.88 -11.58 4.32
N ASP A 95 -5.75 -10.93 5.50
CA ASP A 95 -5.84 -11.54 6.83
C ASP A 95 -6.62 -10.65 7.80
N TYR A 96 -7.94 -10.79 7.79
CA TYR A 96 -8.84 -9.97 8.58
C TYR A 96 -8.67 -10.14 10.10
N SER A 97 -8.39 -11.35 10.55
CA SER A 97 -8.17 -11.61 11.98
C SER A 97 -6.94 -10.88 12.52
N TYR A 98 -5.90 -10.80 11.73
CA TYR A 98 -4.69 -10.04 12.05
C TYR A 98 -4.99 -8.55 12.22
N ILE A 99 -5.77 -7.96 11.30
CA ILE A 99 -6.12 -6.55 11.34
C ILE A 99 -7.03 -6.22 12.51
N LYS A 100 -8.07 -7.00 12.78
CA LYS A 100 -8.92 -6.80 13.96
C LYS A 100 -8.10 -6.77 15.24
N ASN A 101 -7.13 -7.67 15.38
CA ASN A 101 -6.24 -7.68 16.53
C ASN A 101 -5.27 -6.48 16.55
N LEU A 102 -4.85 -5.97 15.36
CA LEU A 102 -4.03 -4.77 15.27
C LEU A 102 -4.81 -3.52 15.74
N THR A 103 -6.06 -3.40 15.33
CA THR A 103 -6.89 -2.19 15.55
C THR A 103 -7.68 -2.20 16.85
N SER A 104 -7.84 -3.36 17.51
CA SER A 104 -8.68 -3.52 18.73
C SER A 104 -8.38 -2.52 19.85
N ASN A 105 -7.12 -2.07 19.95
CA ASN A 105 -6.67 -1.10 20.95
C ASN A 105 -6.30 0.26 20.36
N LEU A 106 -6.68 0.53 19.10
CA LEU A 106 -6.44 1.81 18.44
C LEU A 106 -7.74 2.62 18.44
N ASN A 107 -7.76 3.69 19.21
CA ASN A 107 -8.88 4.63 19.18
C ASN A 107 -8.70 5.63 18.04
N ILE A 108 -8.90 5.16 16.81
CA ILE A 108 -8.74 5.94 15.57
C ILE A 108 -9.94 5.72 14.65
N PRO A 109 -10.36 6.72 13.85
CA PRO A 109 -11.31 6.51 12.77
C PRO A 109 -10.75 5.50 11.77
N HIS A 110 -11.45 4.40 11.54
CA HIS A 110 -11.00 3.39 10.59
C HIS A 110 -12.16 2.64 9.92
N PHE A 111 -11.86 2.05 8.78
CA PHE A 111 -12.77 1.27 7.96
C PHE A 111 -12.06 0.06 7.35
N PHE A 112 -12.77 -1.04 7.17
CA PHE A 112 -12.24 -2.26 6.57
C PHE A 112 -12.87 -2.49 5.19
N VAL A 113 -12.07 -2.51 4.15
CA VAL A 113 -12.56 -2.71 2.77
C VAL A 113 -13.20 -4.08 2.57
N LYS A 114 -12.79 -5.08 3.32
CA LYS A 114 -13.41 -6.41 3.28
C LYS A 114 -14.92 -6.39 3.56
N ASP A 115 -15.38 -5.42 4.33
CA ASP A 115 -16.80 -5.28 4.67
C ASP A 115 -17.65 -4.84 3.45
N LEU A 116 -17.01 -4.45 2.34
CA LEU A 116 -17.65 -4.08 1.07
C LEU A 116 -17.90 -5.25 0.11
N ASN A 117 -17.42 -6.45 0.44
CA ASN A 117 -17.53 -7.64 -0.40
C ASN A 117 -16.95 -7.48 -1.84
N ASN A 118 -15.86 -6.71 -1.97
CA ASN A 118 -15.17 -6.41 -3.22
C ASN A 118 -14.24 -7.54 -3.67
N ASP A 119 -13.91 -7.53 -4.96
CA ASP A 119 -12.82 -8.36 -5.47
C ASP A 119 -11.44 -7.66 -5.30
N ARG A 120 -10.35 -8.37 -5.68
CA ARG A 120 -8.98 -7.83 -5.53
C ARG A 120 -8.68 -6.65 -6.44
N PHE A 121 -9.36 -6.52 -7.55
CA PHE A 121 -9.18 -5.39 -8.48
C PHE A 121 -9.90 -4.16 -7.95
N ASP A 122 -11.08 -4.35 -7.36
CA ASP A 122 -11.82 -3.31 -6.66
C ASP A 122 -10.98 -2.76 -5.48
N ASP A 123 -10.42 -3.64 -4.65
CA ASP A 123 -9.52 -3.26 -3.55
C ASP A 123 -8.29 -2.49 -4.04
N PHE A 124 -7.69 -2.92 -5.16
CA PHE A 124 -6.55 -2.24 -5.74
C PHE A 124 -6.92 -0.84 -6.24
N GLN A 125 -8.05 -0.70 -6.89
CA GLN A 125 -8.56 0.58 -7.38
C GLN A 125 -8.85 1.53 -6.21
N LEU A 126 -9.56 1.08 -5.18
CA LEU A 126 -9.84 1.88 -3.98
C LEU A 126 -8.55 2.30 -3.28
N LEU A 127 -7.61 1.38 -3.11
CA LEU A 127 -6.31 1.70 -2.51
C LEU A 127 -5.57 2.77 -3.33
N SER A 128 -5.63 2.73 -4.66
CA SER A 128 -4.96 3.73 -5.51
C SER A 128 -5.56 5.15 -5.41
N GLN A 129 -6.74 5.30 -4.83
CA GLN A 129 -7.44 6.57 -4.63
C GLN A 129 -7.19 7.21 -3.25
N CYS A 130 -6.50 6.51 -2.35
CA CYS A 130 -6.15 7.08 -1.04
C CYS A 130 -5.17 8.26 -1.19
N ASP A 131 -5.19 9.16 -0.20
CA ASP A 131 -4.32 10.34 -0.17
C ASP A 131 -2.93 10.01 0.35
N HIS A 132 -2.83 9.14 1.37
CA HIS A 132 -1.59 8.72 2.03
C HIS A 132 -1.57 7.21 2.21
N TYR A 133 -0.38 6.65 2.50
CA TYR A 133 -0.18 5.20 2.48
C TYR A 133 0.71 4.71 3.61
N ILE A 134 0.31 3.59 4.22
CA ILE A 134 1.18 2.72 5.03
C ILE A 134 1.19 1.36 4.34
N ILE A 135 2.31 1.00 3.73
CA ILE A 135 2.39 -0.21 2.91
C ILE A 135 3.48 -1.16 3.40
N PRO A 136 3.28 -2.48 3.31
CA PRO A 136 4.32 -3.46 3.54
C PRO A 136 5.19 -3.60 2.30
N ASN A 137 6.13 -4.54 2.32
CA ASN A 137 6.93 -4.96 1.18
C ASN A 137 6.09 -5.78 0.16
N SER A 138 5.06 -5.16 -0.40
CA SER A 138 4.13 -5.76 -1.36
C SER A 138 3.99 -4.91 -2.62
N THR A 139 4.16 -5.55 -3.79
CA THR A 139 3.97 -4.89 -5.10
C THR A 139 2.54 -4.43 -5.33
N PHE A 140 1.54 -5.09 -4.75
CA PHE A 140 0.15 -4.67 -4.81
C PHE A 140 -0.03 -3.23 -4.32
N SER A 141 0.35 -2.96 -3.08
CA SER A 141 0.21 -1.63 -2.50
C SER A 141 1.25 -0.62 -3.01
N LEU A 142 2.43 -1.09 -3.40
CA LEU A 142 3.43 -0.26 -4.05
C LEU A 142 2.88 0.34 -5.35
N TRP A 143 2.30 -0.49 -6.22
CA TRP A 143 1.71 -0.02 -7.46
C TRP A 143 0.45 0.83 -7.25
N ALA A 144 -0.39 0.51 -6.26
CA ALA A 144 -1.52 1.37 -5.91
C ALA A 144 -1.05 2.77 -5.52
N ALA A 145 -0.03 2.88 -4.68
CA ALA A 145 0.55 4.17 -4.30
C ALA A 145 1.23 4.90 -5.49
N TYR A 146 1.86 4.18 -6.42
CA TYR A 146 2.38 4.77 -7.66
C TYR A 146 1.26 5.33 -8.52
N LEU A 147 0.17 4.61 -8.71
CA LEU A 147 -0.95 5.02 -9.57
C LEU A 147 -1.79 6.15 -8.96
N SER A 148 -1.71 6.38 -7.66
CA SER A 148 -2.39 7.49 -7.00
C SER A 148 -2.03 8.83 -7.64
N ARG A 149 -3.06 9.63 -7.90
CA ARG A 149 -2.94 10.98 -8.49
C ARG A 149 -2.63 12.06 -7.47
N GLN A 150 -2.58 11.74 -6.19
CA GLN A 150 -2.28 12.69 -5.11
C GLN A 150 -0.83 13.16 -5.21
N LYS A 151 -0.64 14.48 -5.34
CA LYS A 151 0.68 15.11 -5.50
C LYS A 151 1.49 15.11 -4.20
N ASN A 152 0.83 15.38 -3.08
CA ASN A 152 1.45 15.54 -1.77
C ASN A 152 1.30 14.30 -0.88
N LYS A 153 1.22 13.12 -1.48
CA LYS A 153 1.06 11.87 -0.74
C LYS A 153 2.28 11.57 0.11
N ILE A 154 2.00 11.10 1.32
CA ILE A 154 3.00 10.50 2.21
C ILE A 154 2.88 9.00 2.07
N VAL A 155 3.98 8.34 1.77
CA VAL A 155 4.01 6.88 1.66
C VAL A 155 5.03 6.32 2.63
N LEU A 156 4.58 5.62 3.64
CA LEU A 156 5.40 5.00 4.66
C LEU A 156 5.63 3.53 4.29
N THR A 157 6.91 3.17 4.13
CA THR A 157 7.34 1.86 3.67
C THR A 157 8.37 1.24 4.63
N PRO A 158 8.50 -0.08 4.69
CA PRO A 158 9.56 -0.70 5.45
C PRO A 158 10.93 -0.46 4.79
N LYS A 159 11.98 -0.26 5.59
CA LYS A 159 13.37 -0.13 5.09
C LYS A 159 13.83 -1.34 4.29
N GLN A 160 13.35 -2.50 4.66
CA GLN A 160 13.79 -3.77 4.10
C GLN A 160 12.64 -4.46 3.38
N TRP A 161 12.91 -4.84 2.13
CA TRP A 161 11.99 -5.68 1.35
C TRP A 161 12.26 -7.17 1.59
N PHE A 162 13.55 -7.54 1.58
CA PHE A 162 14.03 -8.90 1.79
C PHE A 162 14.83 -9.02 3.10
N LYS A 163 14.86 -10.21 3.68
CA LYS A 163 15.67 -10.49 4.88
C LYS A 163 17.18 -10.27 4.67
N LYS A 164 17.66 -10.62 3.48
CA LYS A 164 19.07 -10.41 3.11
C LYS A 164 19.10 -9.31 2.06
N ASN A 165 19.84 -8.25 2.31
CA ASN A 165 20.11 -7.17 1.33
C ASN A 165 21.02 -7.66 0.19
N LYS A 166 20.64 -8.77 -0.48
CA LYS A 166 21.37 -9.29 -1.64
C LYS A 166 21.18 -8.47 -2.91
N TYR A 167 20.21 -7.58 -2.92
CA TYR A 167 19.79 -6.87 -4.12
C TYR A 167 19.70 -5.37 -3.82
N ASN A 168 20.53 -4.59 -4.50
CA ASN A 168 20.40 -3.12 -4.58
C ASN A 168 19.20 -2.75 -5.47
N PHE A 169 17.98 -3.08 -5.03
CA PHE A 169 16.80 -2.67 -5.76
C PHE A 169 16.27 -1.35 -5.21
N GLU A 170 16.15 -0.37 -6.07
CA GLU A 170 15.38 0.83 -5.80
C GLU A 170 13.91 0.55 -6.09
N PHE A 171 13.17 0.14 -5.06
CA PHE A 171 11.72 -0.09 -5.18
C PHE A 171 10.94 1.21 -5.20
N TYR A 172 11.50 2.28 -4.63
CA TYR A 172 10.77 3.49 -4.32
C TYR A 172 11.27 4.69 -5.14
N HIS A 173 10.35 5.56 -5.49
CA HIS A 173 10.67 6.85 -6.09
C HIS A 173 11.21 7.81 -5.03
N LYS A 174 12.40 8.35 -5.22
CA LYS A 174 12.96 9.39 -4.34
C LYS A 174 12.04 10.61 -4.31
N GLY A 175 11.60 11.02 -3.13
CA GLY A 175 10.71 12.16 -2.92
C GLY A 175 9.21 11.83 -2.85
N TRP A 176 8.79 10.61 -3.21
CA TRP A 176 7.41 10.17 -3.02
C TRP A 176 7.21 9.33 -1.76
N PHE A 177 8.23 8.59 -1.38
CA PHE A 177 8.16 7.63 -0.29
C PHE A 177 9.10 8.05 0.84
N THR A 178 8.59 8.01 2.06
CA THR A 178 9.39 8.14 3.26
C THR A 178 9.57 6.74 3.84
N THR A 179 10.81 6.25 3.81
CA THR A 179 11.17 4.98 4.44
C THR A 179 11.40 5.20 5.92
N ILE A 180 10.93 4.29 6.76
CA ILE A 180 11.05 4.33 8.22
C ILE A 180 11.81 3.11 8.71
#